data_47384d9ec5f01778d120dddc8746c863
#
_entry.id   47384d9ec5f01778d120dddc8746c863
#
_cell.length_a   1.000
_cell.length_b   1.000
_cell.length_c   1.000
_cell.angle_alpha   90.00
_cell.angle_beta   90.00
_cell.angle_gamma   90.00
#
_symmetry.space_group_name_H-M   'P 1'
#
loop_
_entity.id
_entity.type
_entity.pdbx_description
1 polymer ?
#
loop_
_entity_poly.entity_id
_entity_poly.type
_entity_poly.pdbx_seq_one_letter_code
_entity_poly.pdbx_strand_id
1 'polypeptide(L)'
;MGFVKGACKKDDLKKGLFDDGEGNMVAIPDTGTCALLQPYHVSRGKLFIHERFDNFSFVDSELVSSCIERTRFPVSGWKEYEDTKGLPGLARVADLIGQLGDSEYLHKISALFYKFEELGINEGINCKSPGELRRGYAHFFWGVVHKYVENGVNLLQVTQEGKEWISRLHSHVFECEHFILDSETQTNLWFWIRKVFDLSSIIGDSWSLPIKNLILLILLDAI
;
A
#
# COMPACT_ATOMS: atom_id res chain seq x y z
N MET A 1 -2.65 3.03 12.24
CA MET A 1 -3.86 3.01 13.09
C MET A 1 -5.13 2.67 12.34
N GLY A 2 -5.28 3.04 11.07
CA GLY A 2 -6.50 2.79 10.29
C GLY A 2 -6.96 1.33 10.19
N PHE A 3 -6.05 0.36 10.30
CA PHE A 3 -6.39 -1.08 10.32
C PHE A 3 -6.86 -1.60 11.68
N VAL A 4 -6.62 -0.87 12.76
CA VAL A 4 -6.87 -1.38 14.11
C VAL A 4 -8.35 -1.33 14.41
N LYS A 5 -8.93 -2.49 14.73
CA LYS A 5 -10.30 -2.60 15.24
C LYS A 5 -10.39 -1.86 16.59
N GLY A 6 -11.35 -0.97 16.74
CA GLY A 6 -11.52 -0.13 17.94
C GLY A 6 -10.65 1.14 17.96
N ALA A 7 -9.98 1.50 16.86
CA ALA A 7 -9.19 2.73 16.80
C ALA A 7 -10.07 3.99 16.73
N CYS A 8 -11.15 3.97 15.98
CA CYS A 8 -12.10 5.08 15.84
C CYS A 8 -13.16 5.02 16.94
N LYS A 9 -13.65 6.19 17.38
CA LYS A 9 -14.60 6.30 18.52
C LYS A 9 -15.92 5.57 18.29
N LYS A 10 -16.38 5.47 17.03
CA LYS A 10 -17.64 4.82 16.70
C LYS A 10 -17.51 3.31 16.47
N ASP A 11 -16.30 2.75 16.50
CA ASP A 11 -16.10 1.32 16.33
C ASP A 11 -16.84 0.54 17.44
N ASP A 12 -17.64 -0.45 17.06
CA ASP A 12 -18.34 -1.37 17.96
C ASP A 12 -17.80 -2.80 17.78
N LEU A 13 -16.83 -3.15 18.62
CA LEU A 13 -16.18 -4.47 18.58
C LEU A 13 -17.16 -5.63 18.86
N LYS A 14 -18.22 -5.37 19.63
CA LYS A 14 -19.21 -6.42 19.97
C LYS A 14 -20.13 -6.75 18.82
N LYS A 15 -20.41 -5.74 17.98
CA LYS A 15 -21.26 -5.91 16.80
C LYS A 15 -20.48 -6.15 15.52
N GLY A 16 -19.13 -6.10 15.58
CA GLY A 16 -18.30 -6.19 14.39
C GLY A 16 -18.51 -5.03 13.42
N LEU A 17 -18.88 -3.83 13.93
CA LEU A 17 -19.14 -2.64 13.12
C LEU A 17 -18.02 -1.64 13.29
N PHE A 18 -17.49 -1.14 12.19
CA PHE A 18 -16.34 -0.24 12.18
C PHE A 18 -16.60 0.98 11.31
N ASP A 19 -16.20 2.16 11.78
CA ASP A 19 -16.29 3.41 11.02
C ASP A 19 -15.36 3.32 9.79
N ASP A 20 -15.83 3.68 8.60
CA ASP A 20 -15.03 3.68 7.36
C ASP A 20 -14.13 4.93 7.23
N GLY A 21 -14.27 5.88 8.16
CA GLY A 21 -13.56 7.17 8.12
C GLY A 21 -14.25 8.23 7.24
N GLU A 22 -15.40 7.91 6.64
CA GLU A 22 -16.21 8.79 5.77
C GLU A 22 -17.64 8.95 6.29
N GLY A 23 -17.90 8.42 7.48
CA GLY A 23 -19.16 8.56 8.19
C GLY A 23 -20.11 7.37 8.07
N ASN A 24 -19.74 6.30 7.37
CA ASN A 24 -20.51 5.08 7.29
C ASN A 24 -19.92 3.99 8.20
N MET A 25 -20.71 2.93 8.45
CA MET A 25 -20.27 1.78 9.22
C MET A 25 -20.11 0.56 8.32
N VAL A 26 -19.00 -0.14 8.48
CA VAL A 26 -18.67 -1.36 7.75
C VAL A 26 -18.78 -2.54 8.71
N ALA A 27 -19.48 -3.59 8.31
CA ALA A 27 -19.56 -4.84 9.08
C ALA A 27 -18.40 -5.77 8.69
N ILE A 28 -17.66 -6.22 9.69
CA ILE A 28 -16.62 -7.24 9.53
C ILE A 28 -17.03 -8.46 10.32
N PRO A 29 -17.11 -9.65 9.68
CA PRO A 29 -17.47 -10.88 10.37
C PRO A 29 -16.44 -11.23 11.46
N ASP A 30 -16.85 -12.00 12.46
CA ASP A 30 -15.98 -12.42 13.57
C ASP A 30 -14.75 -13.20 13.10
N THR A 31 -14.89 -13.93 12.00
CA THR A 31 -13.78 -14.67 11.35
C THR A 31 -12.87 -13.78 10.52
N GLY A 32 -13.28 -12.54 10.25
CA GLY A 32 -12.51 -11.61 9.42
C GLY A 32 -11.34 -11.00 10.17
N THR A 33 -10.21 -10.87 9.48
CA THR A 33 -9.01 -10.21 10.03
C THR A 33 -9.08 -8.68 9.89
N CYS A 34 -8.06 -7.99 10.40
CA CYS A 34 -7.91 -6.55 10.18
C CYS A 34 -7.66 -6.19 8.71
N ALA A 35 -7.32 -7.17 7.85
CA ALA A 35 -7.17 -6.95 6.42
C ALA A 35 -8.46 -6.39 5.78
N LEU A 36 -9.64 -6.79 6.27
CA LEU A 36 -10.91 -6.25 5.79
C LEU A 36 -11.12 -4.75 6.04
N LEU A 37 -10.33 -4.13 6.92
CA LEU A 37 -10.30 -2.66 7.10
C LEU A 37 -9.35 -1.95 6.14
N GLN A 38 -8.55 -2.71 5.36
CA GLN A 38 -7.60 -2.18 4.41
C GLN A 38 -8.18 -1.12 3.45
N PRO A 39 -9.35 -1.30 2.82
CA PRO A 39 -9.92 -0.32 1.91
C PRO A 39 -10.17 1.06 2.56
N TYR A 40 -10.31 1.08 3.87
CA TYR A 40 -10.72 2.25 4.65
C TYR A 40 -9.58 2.85 5.48
N HIS A 41 -8.40 2.20 5.53
CA HIS A 41 -7.35 2.51 6.51
C HIS A 41 -6.85 3.95 6.46
N VAL A 42 -6.73 4.56 5.28
CA VAL A 42 -6.30 5.96 5.14
C VAL A 42 -7.36 6.91 5.71
N SER A 43 -8.62 6.75 5.29
CA SER A 43 -9.74 7.58 5.81
C SER A 43 -9.91 7.38 7.31
N ARG A 44 -9.82 6.14 7.80
CA ARG A 44 -9.84 5.82 9.24
C ARG A 44 -8.63 6.40 9.98
N GLY A 45 -7.45 6.36 9.37
CA GLY A 45 -6.23 6.96 9.93
C GLY A 45 -6.37 8.46 10.13
N LYS A 46 -6.92 9.16 9.15
CA LYS A 46 -7.23 10.59 9.23
C LYS A 46 -8.27 10.87 10.32
N LEU A 47 -9.37 10.12 10.33
CA LEU A 47 -10.39 10.23 11.38
C LEU A 47 -9.78 10.04 12.77
N PHE A 48 -8.92 9.03 12.97
CA PHE A 48 -8.23 8.79 14.22
C PHE A 48 -7.40 9.99 14.69
N ILE A 49 -6.70 10.67 13.76
CA ILE A 49 -5.92 11.88 14.09
C ILE A 49 -6.84 12.99 14.56
N HIS A 50 -7.89 13.30 13.82
CA HIS A 50 -8.85 14.35 14.18
C HIS A 50 -9.57 14.04 15.50
N GLU A 51 -10.02 12.82 15.70
CA GLU A 51 -10.72 12.43 16.94
C GLU A 51 -9.86 12.57 18.20
N ARG A 52 -8.54 12.45 18.07
CA ARG A 52 -7.63 12.40 19.22
C ARG A 52 -6.77 13.63 19.42
N PHE A 53 -6.44 14.34 18.34
CA PHE A 53 -5.39 15.36 18.38
C PHE A 53 -5.85 16.77 18.02
N ASP A 54 -7.05 17.00 17.51
CA ASP A 54 -7.54 18.35 17.17
C ASP A 54 -7.50 19.34 18.35
N ASN A 55 -7.61 18.84 19.57
CA ASN A 55 -7.57 19.68 20.76
C ASN A 55 -6.15 19.97 21.28
N PHE A 56 -5.12 19.44 20.63
CA PHE A 56 -3.73 19.64 21.07
C PHE A 56 -3.07 20.71 20.20
N SER A 57 -2.76 21.86 20.81
CA SER A 57 -2.18 23.03 20.11
C SER A 57 -0.79 22.79 19.50
N PHE A 58 -0.11 21.72 19.91
CA PHE A 58 1.22 21.34 19.39
C PHE A 58 1.15 20.29 18.27
N VAL A 59 -0.03 19.83 17.89
CA VAL A 59 -0.23 18.89 16.78
C VAL A 59 -1.03 19.60 15.70
N ASP A 60 -0.45 19.70 14.51
CA ASP A 60 -1.16 20.13 13.30
C ASP A 60 -1.86 18.92 12.69
N SER A 61 -3.11 18.67 13.10
CA SER A 61 -3.90 17.53 12.65
C SER A 61 -4.16 17.54 11.15
N GLU A 62 -4.30 18.73 10.55
CA GLU A 62 -4.49 18.87 9.10
C GLU A 62 -3.24 18.47 8.32
N LEU A 63 -2.07 18.91 8.77
CA LEU A 63 -0.80 18.51 8.17
C LEU A 63 -0.58 17.00 8.29
N VAL A 64 -0.83 16.42 9.47
CA VAL A 64 -0.71 14.97 9.69
C VAL A 64 -1.71 14.20 8.80
N SER A 65 -2.96 14.66 8.71
CA SER A 65 -3.96 14.07 7.83
C SER A 65 -3.56 14.14 6.36
N SER A 66 -2.95 15.23 5.92
CA SER A 66 -2.44 15.36 4.55
C SER A 66 -1.27 14.41 4.28
N CYS A 67 -0.40 14.19 5.26
CA CYS A 67 0.66 13.17 5.18
C CYS A 67 0.07 11.76 5.06
N ILE A 68 -0.92 11.42 5.88
CA ILE A 68 -1.61 10.13 5.82
C ILE A 68 -2.31 9.97 4.46
N GLU A 69 -2.98 11.00 3.94
CA GLU A 69 -3.62 10.94 2.63
C GLU A 69 -2.62 10.62 1.51
N ARG A 70 -1.38 11.12 1.60
CA ARG A 70 -0.34 10.84 0.61
C ARG A 70 0.17 9.39 0.63
N THR A 71 -0.04 8.65 1.71
CA THR A 71 0.25 7.20 1.73
C THR A 71 -0.80 6.38 0.99
N ARG A 72 -1.92 6.99 0.59
CA ARG A 72 -2.95 6.32 -0.21
C ARG A 72 -2.37 5.81 -1.51
N PHE A 73 -2.60 4.53 -1.78
CA PHE A 73 -2.15 3.88 -2.98
C PHE A 73 -3.33 3.13 -3.65
N PRO A 74 -3.49 3.13 -4.99
CA PRO A 74 -2.64 3.79 -5.97
C PRO A 74 -2.67 5.31 -5.82
N VAL A 75 -1.56 5.92 -6.23
CA VAL A 75 -1.45 7.37 -6.20
C VAL A 75 -2.50 7.97 -7.14
N SER A 76 -3.30 8.90 -6.62
CA SER A 76 -4.26 9.64 -7.44
C SER A 76 -3.56 10.32 -8.62
N GLY A 77 -4.19 10.32 -9.79
CA GLY A 77 -3.68 11.01 -10.99
C GLY A 77 -3.72 12.54 -10.91
N TRP A 78 -4.10 13.12 -9.78
CA TRP A 78 -4.11 14.57 -9.59
C TRP A 78 -2.68 15.07 -9.39
N LYS A 79 -2.35 16.19 -10.03
CA LYS A 79 -1.02 16.80 -10.06
C LYS A 79 -0.39 17.01 -8.67
N GLU A 80 -1.20 17.33 -7.68
CA GLU A 80 -0.73 17.48 -6.30
C GLU A 80 -0.15 16.19 -5.69
N TYR A 81 -0.57 15.00 -6.19
CA TYR A 81 -0.04 13.71 -5.76
C TYR A 81 1.29 13.34 -6.42
N GLU A 82 1.77 14.11 -7.39
CA GLU A 82 3.09 13.94 -7.99
C GLU A 82 4.20 14.53 -7.11
N ASP A 83 3.85 15.42 -6.15
CA ASP A 83 4.84 16.00 -5.24
C ASP A 83 5.49 14.93 -4.36
N THR A 84 6.81 14.85 -4.43
CA THR A 84 7.67 13.97 -3.62
C THR A 84 8.64 14.74 -2.72
N LYS A 85 8.54 16.08 -2.65
CA LYS A 85 9.47 16.96 -1.92
C LYS A 85 8.84 17.64 -0.72
N GLY A 86 7.55 17.97 -0.77
CA GLY A 86 6.81 18.52 0.36
C GLY A 86 6.66 17.48 1.47
N LEU A 87 6.35 17.90 2.71
CA LEU A 87 6.19 17.00 3.86
C LEU A 87 5.23 15.83 3.58
N PRO A 88 4.04 16.03 2.97
CA PRO A 88 3.16 14.92 2.63
C PRO A 88 3.77 13.98 1.59
N GLY A 89 4.49 14.50 0.59
CA GLY A 89 5.20 13.70 -0.40
C GLY A 89 6.33 12.88 0.23
N LEU A 90 7.11 13.48 1.13
CA LEU A 90 8.16 12.78 1.89
C LEU A 90 7.58 11.71 2.81
N ALA A 91 6.39 11.92 3.38
CA ALA A 91 5.71 10.90 4.17
C ALA A 91 5.42 9.63 3.34
N ARG A 92 4.92 9.78 2.10
CA ARG A 92 4.78 8.65 1.16
C ARG A 92 6.11 7.98 0.86
N VAL A 93 7.14 8.77 0.57
CA VAL A 93 8.48 8.23 0.30
C VAL A 93 8.99 7.41 1.46
N ALA A 94 8.85 7.92 2.69
CA ALA A 94 9.25 7.23 3.91
C ALA A 94 8.47 5.94 4.12
N ASP A 95 7.15 5.97 3.88
CA ASP A 95 6.27 4.81 3.96
C ASP A 95 6.72 3.72 2.97
N LEU A 96 6.90 4.07 1.69
CA LEU A 96 7.36 3.14 0.66
C LEU A 96 8.73 2.53 0.97
N ILE A 97 9.70 3.36 1.34
CA ILE A 97 11.06 2.87 1.64
C ILE A 97 11.04 2.04 2.93
N GLY A 98 10.29 2.47 3.96
CA GLY A 98 10.18 1.76 5.23
C GLY A 98 9.61 0.36 5.06
N GLN A 99 8.63 0.19 4.19
CA GLN A 99 8.03 -1.12 3.90
C GLN A 99 8.94 -1.96 3.00
N LEU A 100 9.30 -1.44 1.83
CA LEU A 100 10.00 -2.22 0.81
C LEU A 100 11.49 -2.44 1.10
N GLY A 101 12.10 -1.62 1.95
CA GLY A 101 13.46 -1.77 2.45
C GLY A 101 13.55 -2.52 3.78
N ASP A 102 12.45 -3.02 4.33
CA ASP A 102 12.44 -3.88 5.51
C ASP A 102 13.19 -5.18 5.20
N SER A 103 14.14 -5.59 6.05
CA SER A 103 14.93 -6.82 5.85
C SER A 103 14.09 -8.08 5.67
N GLU A 104 12.89 -8.11 6.25
CA GLU A 104 11.98 -9.24 6.20
C GLU A 104 10.93 -9.12 5.07
N TYR A 105 11.01 -8.09 4.23
CA TYR A 105 9.98 -7.83 3.22
C TYR A 105 9.63 -9.04 2.36
N LEU A 106 10.64 -9.70 1.78
CA LEU A 106 10.42 -10.85 0.91
C LEU A 106 9.85 -12.08 1.66
N HIS A 107 10.13 -12.22 2.94
CA HIS A 107 9.53 -13.26 3.79
C HIS A 107 8.06 -12.96 4.08
N LYS A 108 7.69 -11.69 4.19
CA LYS A 108 6.33 -11.24 4.47
C LYS A 108 5.38 -11.32 3.25
N ILE A 109 5.90 -11.50 2.04
CA ILE A 109 5.08 -11.62 0.81
C ILE A 109 4.07 -12.78 0.91
N SER A 110 4.39 -13.85 1.61
CA SER A 110 3.41 -14.92 1.84
C SER A 110 2.21 -14.46 2.68
N ALA A 111 2.45 -13.68 3.73
CA ALA A 111 1.38 -13.11 4.53
C ALA A 111 0.55 -12.10 3.72
N LEU A 112 1.20 -11.33 2.85
CA LEU A 112 0.54 -10.43 1.92
C LEU A 112 -0.40 -11.17 0.97
N PHE A 113 0.06 -12.29 0.39
CA PHE A 113 -0.78 -13.12 -0.48
C PHE A 113 -2.06 -13.57 0.22
N TYR A 114 -2.00 -14.02 1.48
CA TYR A 114 -3.20 -14.44 2.22
C TYR A 114 -4.12 -13.28 2.58
N LYS A 115 -3.59 -12.08 2.81
CA LYS A 115 -4.43 -10.88 2.94
C LYS A 115 -5.17 -10.56 1.64
N PHE A 116 -4.49 -10.69 0.50
CA PHE A 116 -5.11 -10.54 -0.82
C PHE A 116 -6.21 -11.57 -1.07
N GLU A 117 -6.01 -12.79 -0.60
CA GLU A 117 -7.01 -13.85 -0.68
C GLU A 117 -8.27 -13.48 0.09
N GLU A 118 -8.12 -13.02 1.34
CA GLU A 118 -9.24 -12.57 2.18
C GLU A 118 -10.03 -11.41 1.54
N LEU A 119 -9.36 -10.57 0.78
CA LEU A 119 -9.95 -9.41 0.10
C LEU A 119 -10.47 -9.74 -1.32
N GLY A 120 -10.30 -10.96 -1.80
CA GLY A 120 -10.69 -11.37 -3.15
C GLY A 120 -9.78 -10.78 -4.26
N ILE A 121 -8.64 -10.23 -3.90
CA ILE A 121 -7.75 -9.52 -4.84
C ILE A 121 -7.02 -10.51 -5.72
N ASN A 122 -6.55 -11.63 -5.15
CA ASN A 122 -5.81 -12.64 -5.90
C ASN A 122 -6.60 -13.14 -7.11
N GLU A 123 -7.91 -13.29 -7.01
CA GLU A 123 -8.77 -13.63 -8.13
C GLU A 123 -8.74 -12.53 -9.21
N GLY A 124 -8.90 -11.27 -8.79
CA GLY A 124 -8.88 -10.11 -9.68
C GLY A 124 -7.54 -9.93 -10.44
N ILE A 125 -6.43 -10.24 -9.79
CA ILE A 125 -5.09 -10.21 -10.39
C ILE A 125 -4.63 -11.57 -10.92
N ASN A 126 -5.41 -12.65 -10.82
CA ASN A 126 -5.10 -14.04 -11.18
C ASN A 126 -3.76 -14.55 -10.58
N CYS A 127 -3.44 -14.10 -9.41
CA CYS A 127 -2.27 -14.53 -8.65
C CYS A 127 -2.65 -15.76 -7.83
N LYS A 128 -1.99 -16.89 -8.12
CA LYS A 128 -2.38 -18.20 -7.57
C LYS A 128 -1.50 -18.67 -6.42
N SER A 129 -0.39 -17.97 -6.18
CA SER A 129 0.55 -18.38 -5.14
C SER A 129 1.40 -17.22 -4.64
N PRO A 130 1.94 -17.31 -3.40
CA PRO A 130 2.91 -16.34 -2.88
C PRO A 130 4.15 -16.21 -3.79
N GLY A 131 4.57 -17.31 -4.43
CA GLY A 131 5.69 -17.30 -5.37
C GLY A 131 5.42 -16.46 -6.62
N GLU A 132 4.17 -16.44 -7.12
CA GLU A 132 3.78 -15.57 -8.22
C GLU A 132 3.79 -14.10 -7.80
N LEU A 133 3.28 -13.80 -6.59
CA LEU A 133 3.32 -12.46 -6.05
C LEU A 133 4.76 -11.95 -5.90
N ARG A 134 5.66 -12.78 -5.37
CA ARG A 134 7.10 -12.48 -5.25
C ARG A 134 7.75 -12.20 -6.61
N ARG A 135 7.46 -13.02 -7.61
CA ARG A 135 7.98 -12.80 -8.98
C ARG A 135 7.55 -11.46 -9.59
N GLY A 136 6.36 -10.96 -9.23
CA GLY A 136 5.86 -9.67 -9.67
C GLY A 136 6.55 -8.46 -9.05
N TYR A 137 7.27 -8.63 -7.93
CA TYR A 137 7.78 -7.52 -7.13
C TYR A 137 8.73 -6.58 -7.90
N ALA A 138 9.72 -7.11 -8.61
CA ALA A 138 10.67 -6.26 -9.34
C ALA A 138 9.99 -5.38 -10.39
N HIS A 139 9.02 -5.95 -11.11
CA HIS A 139 8.24 -5.18 -12.07
C HIS A 139 7.38 -4.10 -11.40
N PHE A 140 6.74 -4.43 -10.29
CA PHE A 140 6.01 -3.46 -9.48
C PHE A 140 6.93 -2.33 -9.01
N PHE A 141 8.12 -2.66 -8.52
CA PHE A 141 9.08 -1.66 -8.08
C PHE A 141 9.46 -0.68 -9.20
N TRP A 142 9.93 -1.19 -10.34
CA TRP A 142 10.36 -0.33 -11.45
C TRP A 142 9.21 0.42 -12.13
N GLY A 143 8.07 -0.24 -12.30
CA GLY A 143 6.91 0.33 -13.01
C GLY A 143 6.14 1.36 -12.18
N VAL A 144 6.14 1.21 -10.86
CA VAL A 144 5.25 2.00 -9.99
C VAL A 144 6.00 2.75 -8.90
N VAL A 145 6.83 2.07 -8.11
CA VAL A 145 7.42 2.62 -6.87
C VAL A 145 8.57 3.57 -7.15
N HIS A 146 9.46 3.18 -8.06
CA HIS A 146 10.76 3.85 -8.30
C HIS A 146 10.62 5.38 -8.45
N LYS A 147 9.66 5.84 -9.24
CA LYS A 147 9.44 7.28 -9.48
C LYS A 147 9.09 8.08 -8.22
N TYR A 148 8.52 7.42 -7.20
CA TYR A 148 8.17 8.09 -5.94
C TYR A 148 9.30 8.06 -4.92
N VAL A 149 10.16 7.03 -4.93
CA VAL A 149 11.22 6.87 -3.92
C VAL A 149 12.54 7.53 -4.31
N GLU A 150 12.73 7.94 -5.56
CA GLU A 150 13.98 8.50 -6.05
C GLU A 150 14.50 9.68 -5.21
N ASN A 151 13.62 10.63 -4.84
CA ASN A 151 13.99 11.75 -3.98
C ASN A 151 14.41 11.30 -2.58
N GLY A 152 13.75 10.28 -2.02
CA GLY A 152 14.11 9.71 -0.72
C GLY A 152 15.45 9.01 -0.74
N VAL A 153 15.75 8.28 -1.81
CA VAL A 153 17.06 7.65 -2.03
C VAL A 153 18.15 8.72 -2.03
N ASN A 154 17.93 9.85 -2.72
CA ASN A 154 18.88 10.96 -2.74
C ASN A 154 19.11 11.59 -1.35
N LEU A 155 18.07 11.64 -0.51
CA LEU A 155 18.19 12.15 0.86
C LEU A 155 18.89 11.13 1.79
N LEU A 156 18.56 9.85 1.67
CA LEU A 156 19.09 8.81 2.52
C LEU A 156 20.58 8.51 2.28
N GLN A 157 21.06 8.67 1.05
CA GLN A 157 22.46 8.35 0.70
C GLN A 157 23.51 9.16 1.48
N VAL A 158 23.13 10.23 2.18
CA VAL A 158 24.07 11.08 2.94
C VAL A 158 24.45 10.46 4.31
N THR A 159 23.71 9.47 4.79
CA THR A 159 23.98 8.79 6.07
C THR A 159 24.32 7.33 5.85
N GLN A 160 25.04 6.72 6.81
CA GLN A 160 25.36 5.29 6.75
C GLN A 160 24.09 4.44 6.87
N GLU A 161 23.21 4.76 7.80
CA GLU A 161 21.93 4.08 7.99
C GLU A 161 21.05 4.18 6.72
N GLY A 162 20.99 5.38 6.12
CA GLY A 162 20.25 5.58 4.87
C GLY A 162 20.78 4.72 3.73
N LYS A 163 22.09 4.56 3.61
CA LYS A 163 22.72 3.66 2.61
C LYS A 163 22.34 2.20 2.85
N GLU A 164 22.16 1.78 4.11
CA GLU A 164 21.70 0.43 4.44
C GLU A 164 20.25 0.20 3.99
N TRP A 165 19.37 1.19 4.20
CA TRP A 165 18.00 1.13 3.69
C TRP A 165 17.96 1.05 2.16
N ILE A 166 18.76 1.86 1.48
CA ILE A 166 18.88 1.84 0.01
C ILE A 166 19.40 0.48 -0.48
N SER A 167 20.41 -0.06 0.20
CA SER A 167 20.98 -1.37 -0.15
C SER A 167 19.93 -2.48 -0.04
N ARG A 168 19.18 -2.53 1.07
CA ARG A 168 18.11 -3.51 1.26
C ARG A 168 17.02 -3.38 0.21
N LEU A 169 16.55 -2.15 -0.04
CA LEU A 169 15.54 -1.88 -1.05
C LEU A 169 15.92 -2.45 -2.43
N HIS A 170 17.15 -2.19 -2.89
CA HIS A 170 17.60 -2.68 -4.19
C HIS A 170 17.99 -4.18 -4.18
N SER A 171 18.44 -4.72 -3.04
CA SER A 171 18.73 -6.16 -2.96
C SER A 171 17.48 -7.01 -3.12
N HIS A 172 16.33 -6.55 -2.60
CA HIS A 172 15.06 -7.25 -2.80
C HIS A 172 14.64 -7.27 -4.27
N VAL A 173 14.83 -6.16 -4.97
CA VAL A 173 14.56 -6.07 -6.41
C VAL A 173 15.46 -7.03 -7.18
N PHE A 174 16.76 -6.97 -6.92
CA PHE A 174 17.76 -7.84 -7.55
C PHE A 174 17.45 -9.31 -7.31
N GLU A 175 17.14 -9.70 -6.07
CA GLU A 175 16.79 -11.07 -5.73
C GLU A 175 15.57 -11.57 -6.52
N CYS A 176 14.53 -10.76 -6.61
CA CYS A 176 13.34 -11.12 -7.36
C CYS A 176 13.57 -11.19 -8.87
N GLU A 177 14.38 -10.30 -9.44
CA GLU A 177 14.75 -10.34 -10.86
C GLU A 177 15.52 -11.62 -11.22
N HIS A 178 16.46 -12.04 -10.38
CA HIS A 178 17.29 -13.21 -10.66
C HIS A 178 16.58 -14.53 -10.36
N PHE A 179 15.62 -14.53 -9.43
CA PHE A 179 14.78 -15.71 -9.19
C PHE A 179 13.91 -16.09 -10.40
N ILE A 180 13.65 -15.13 -11.30
CA ILE A 180 12.86 -15.35 -12.51
C ILE A 180 13.64 -16.07 -13.61
N LEU A 181 14.97 -15.90 -13.65
CA LEU A 181 15.79 -16.47 -14.72
C LEU A 181 15.79 -18.01 -14.75
N ASP A 182 15.38 -18.66 -13.67
CA ASP A 182 15.30 -20.11 -13.57
C ASP A 182 13.94 -20.73 -13.96
N SER A 183 12.97 -19.93 -14.39
CA SER A 183 11.64 -20.46 -14.73
C SER A 183 11.12 -19.95 -16.08
N GLU A 184 10.85 -20.88 -17.00
CA GLU A 184 10.24 -20.64 -18.35
C GLU A 184 8.83 -19.99 -18.33
N THR A 185 8.36 -19.49 -17.18
CA THR A 185 7.02 -18.92 -16.96
C THR A 185 6.95 -17.40 -17.18
N GLN A 186 7.97 -16.78 -17.76
CA GLN A 186 8.08 -15.32 -17.93
C GLN A 186 6.96 -14.65 -18.74
N THR A 187 6.33 -15.37 -19.65
CA THR A 187 5.43 -14.77 -20.65
C THR A 187 4.08 -14.33 -20.09
N ASN A 188 3.59 -14.97 -19.03
CA ASN A 188 2.25 -14.73 -18.51
C ASN A 188 2.15 -13.58 -17.52
N LEU A 189 3.17 -13.33 -16.70
CA LEU A 189 3.15 -12.29 -15.69
C LEU A 189 3.30 -10.87 -16.30
N TRP A 190 4.13 -10.73 -17.33
CA TRP A 190 4.28 -9.49 -18.08
C TRP A 190 2.99 -9.05 -18.77
N PHE A 191 2.29 -9.99 -19.38
CA PHE A 191 0.97 -9.76 -19.96
C PHE A 191 -0.05 -9.30 -18.92
N TRP A 192 0.09 -9.80 -17.71
CA TRP A 192 -0.82 -9.63 -16.59
C TRP A 192 -0.73 -8.25 -15.96
N ILE A 193 0.46 -7.82 -15.58
CA ILE A 193 0.69 -6.52 -14.94
C ILE A 193 0.38 -5.39 -15.95
N ARG A 194 0.72 -5.59 -17.22
CA ARG A 194 0.32 -4.68 -18.30
C ARG A 194 -1.21 -4.57 -18.38
N LYS A 195 -1.93 -5.66 -18.16
CA LYS A 195 -3.40 -5.68 -18.18
C LYS A 195 -4.02 -4.98 -16.96
N VAL A 196 -3.42 -5.08 -15.78
CA VAL A 196 -3.84 -4.35 -14.57
C VAL A 196 -3.60 -2.84 -14.72
N PHE A 197 -2.51 -2.44 -15.37
CA PHE A 197 -2.18 -1.03 -15.62
C PHE A 197 -2.82 -0.45 -16.87
N ASP A 198 -3.14 -1.28 -17.88
CA ASP A 198 -3.82 -0.88 -19.12
C ASP A 198 -5.36 -0.98 -19.02
N LEU A 199 -5.89 -1.41 -17.88
CA LEU A 199 -7.34 -1.49 -17.63
C LEU A 199 -8.05 -0.13 -17.70
N SER A 200 -7.30 0.97 -17.72
CA SER A 200 -7.86 2.29 -18.03
C SER A 200 -8.43 2.40 -19.44
N SER A 201 -8.01 1.54 -20.39
CA SER A 201 -8.43 1.56 -21.79
C SER A 201 -9.48 0.51 -22.17
N ILE A 202 -9.69 -0.52 -21.33
CA ILE A 202 -10.54 -1.68 -21.68
C ILE A 202 -11.83 -1.75 -20.86
N ILE A 203 -11.87 -1.12 -19.70
CA ILE A 203 -13.06 -1.14 -18.84
C ILE A 203 -13.68 0.25 -18.87
N GLY A 204 -14.76 0.38 -19.65
CA GLY A 204 -15.65 1.51 -19.58
C GLY A 204 -16.08 1.79 -18.13
N ASP A 205 -16.58 2.99 -17.86
CA ASP A 205 -16.88 3.63 -16.57
C ASP A 205 -17.69 2.84 -15.52
N SER A 206 -17.85 1.51 -15.66
CA SER A 206 -18.72 0.69 -14.80
C SER A 206 -18.04 -0.04 -13.64
N TRP A 207 -16.70 0.05 -13.50
CA TRP A 207 -16.04 -0.43 -12.27
C TRP A 207 -15.80 0.73 -11.35
N SER A 208 -16.51 0.72 -10.23
CA SER A 208 -16.37 1.76 -9.20
C SER A 208 -14.90 1.91 -8.78
N LEU A 209 -14.46 3.15 -8.65
CA LEU A 209 -13.15 3.58 -8.16
C LEU A 209 -12.53 2.69 -7.03
N PRO A 210 -13.32 2.08 -6.12
CA PRO A 210 -12.81 1.25 -5.03
C PRO A 210 -11.97 0.06 -5.46
N ILE A 211 -12.28 -0.62 -6.55
CA ILE A 211 -11.60 -1.87 -6.92
C ILE A 211 -10.24 -1.61 -7.59
N LYS A 212 -10.14 -0.58 -8.42
CA LYS A 212 -8.84 -0.15 -8.99
C LYS A 212 -7.87 0.32 -7.90
N ASN A 213 -8.40 0.99 -6.90
CA ASN A 213 -7.64 1.49 -5.75
C ASN A 213 -7.22 0.36 -4.81
N LEU A 214 -8.01 -0.69 -4.71
CA LEU A 214 -7.81 -1.79 -3.78
C LEU A 214 -6.58 -2.64 -4.11
N ILE A 215 -6.37 -2.97 -5.38
CA ILE A 215 -5.31 -3.87 -5.83
C ILE A 215 -3.91 -3.31 -5.53
N LEU A 216 -3.74 -2.00 -5.67
CA LEU A 216 -2.46 -1.35 -5.45
C LEU A 216 -2.22 -0.97 -3.97
N LEU A 217 -3.28 -0.63 -3.25
CA LEU A 217 -3.24 -0.24 -1.83
C LEU A 217 -2.63 -1.31 -0.93
N ILE A 218 -2.91 -2.55 -1.24
CA ILE A 218 -2.64 -3.69 -0.39
C ILE A 218 -1.19 -4.15 -0.52
N LEU A 219 -0.51 -3.85 -1.64
CA LEU A 219 0.91 -4.15 -1.81
C LEU A 219 1.81 -3.41 -0.82
N LEU A 220 1.38 -2.29 -0.28
CA LEU A 220 2.19 -1.43 0.57
C LEU A 220 1.87 -1.52 2.06
N ASP A 221 0.61 -1.76 2.43
CA ASP A 221 0.19 -1.75 3.85
C ASP A 221 0.11 -3.15 4.48
N ALA A 222 0.56 -4.14 3.80
CA ALA A 222 0.38 -5.53 4.21
C ALA A 222 1.51 -6.06 5.11
N ILE A 223 2.45 -5.23 5.46
CA ILE A 223 3.61 -5.51 6.28
C ILE A 223 3.67 -4.55 7.44
#